data_5388ab1e099ab0b203054bccbeefa183
#
_entry.id   5388ab1e099ab0b203054bccbeefa183
#
_cell.length_a   1.000
_cell.length_b   1.000
_cell.length_c   1.000
_cell.angle_alpha   90.00
_cell.angle_beta   90.00
_cell.angle_gamma   90.00
#
_symmetry.space_group_name_H-M   'P 1'
#
loop_
_entity.id
_entity.type
_entity.pdbx_description
1 polymer ?
#
loop_
_entity_poly.entity_id
_entity_poly.type
_entity_poly.pdbx_seq_one_letter_code
_entity_poly.pdbx_strand_id
1 'polypeptide(L)'
;MRVSKDPEIRKQEIIDVAMQVFAEKGYETTTMKDIAKAADVVPGLCYHYFKNKHELYETAVTQYAKECSEPFLILFSKIDLSLDEIIKKLRRVMIQGEENYKYKKFFDKTDNEIFHKQLEF
;
A
#
# COMPACT_ATOMS: atom_id res chain seq x y z
N MET A 1 -20.98 7.62 -19.00
CA MET A 1 -19.71 8.14 -19.52
C MET A 1 -18.80 8.56 -18.38
N ARG A 2 -17.54 8.25 -18.52
CA ARG A 2 -16.59 8.54 -17.48
C ARG A 2 -16.10 9.97 -17.55
N VAL A 3 -16.11 10.65 -16.40
CA VAL A 3 -15.59 12.00 -16.33
C VAL A 3 -14.07 11.95 -16.33
N SER A 4 -13.45 12.85 -17.08
CA SER A 4 -12.00 12.96 -17.11
C SER A 4 -11.49 13.37 -15.74
N LYS A 5 -10.49 12.63 -15.21
CA LYS A 5 -9.91 12.88 -13.90
C LYS A 5 -8.50 13.42 -14.04
N ASP A 6 -8.07 14.13 -13.02
CA ASP A 6 -6.68 14.53 -12.89
C ASP A 6 -5.78 13.30 -12.97
N PRO A 7 -4.67 13.36 -13.74
CA PRO A 7 -3.76 12.21 -13.86
C PRO A 7 -3.23 11.69 -12.53
N GLU A 8 -2.96 12.56 -11.57
CA GLU A 8 -2.47 12.13 -10.26
C GLU A 8 -3.54 11.38 -9.48
N ILE A 9 -4.79 11.82 -9.57
CA ILE A 9 -5.91 11.13 -8.93
C ILE A 9 -6.10 9.76 -9.58
N ARG A 10 -6.04 9.71 -10.89
CA ARG A 10 -6.20 8.44 -11.61
C ARG A 10 -5.10 7.46 -11.29
N LYS A 11 -3.87 7.96 -11.26
CA LYS A 11 -2.72 7.13 -10.89
C LYS A 11 -2.89 6.55 -9.49
N GLN A 12 -3.33 7.36 -8.54
CA GLN A 12 -3.53 6.92 -7.16
C GLN A 12 -4.65 5.87 -7.08
N GLU A 13 -5.71 6.04 -7.83
CA GLU A 13 -6.78 5.03 -7.87
C GLU A 13 -6.26 3.68 -8.34
N ILE A 14 -5.40 3.69 -9.36
CA ILE A 14 -4.80 2.46 -9.86
C ILE A 14 -3.93 1.81 -8.77
N ILE A 15 -3.14 2.61 -8.06
CA ILE A 15 -2.30 2.11 -6.97
C ILE A 15 -3.16 1.48 -5.87
N ASP A 16 -4.22 2.16 -5.45
CA ASP A 16 -5.10 1.68 -4.39
C ASP A 16 -5.80 0.38 -4.78
N VAL A 17 -6.29 0.31 -6.01
CA VAL A 17 -6.93 -0.90 -6.53
C VAL A 17 -5.91 -2.03 -6.63
N ALA A 18 -4.70 -1.73 -7.09
CA ALA A 18 -3.64 -2.72 -7.21
C ALA A 18 -3.35 -3.37 -5.85
N MET A 19 -3.28 -2.58 -4.79
CA MET A 19 -3.05 -3.12 -3.45
C MET A 19 -4.16 -4.09 -3.05
N GLN A 20 -5.40 -3.77 -3.35
CA GLN A 20 -6.53 -4.65 -3.06
C GLN A 20 -6.44 -5.96 -3.83
N VAL A 21 -6.12 -5.88 -5.12
CA VAL A 21 -6.02 -7.07 -5.96
C VAL A 21 -4.86 -7.95 -5.52
N PHE A 22 -3.71 -7.35 -5.22
CA PHE A 22 -2.57 -8.09 -4.69
C PHE A 22 -2.92 -8.79 -3.38
N ALA A 23 -3.69 -8.12 -2.52
CA ALA A 23 -4.11 -8.69 -1.25
C ALA A 23 -5.05 -9.89 -1.45
N GLU A 24 -5.92 -9.82 -2.44
CA GLU A 24 -6.91 -10.86 -2.67
C GLU A 24 -6.35 -12.04 -3.46
N LYS A 25 -5.53 -11.78 -4.45
CA LYS A 25 -5.04 -12.80 -5.38
C LYS A 25 -3.59 -13.20 -5.16
N GLY A 26 -2.83 -12.39 -4.42
CA GLY A 26 -1.40 -12.58 -4.29
C GLY A 26 -0.63 -11.96 -5.45
N TYR A 27 0.64 -11.66 -5.22
CA TYR A 27 1.45 -10.98 -6.22
C TYR A 27 1.62 -11.81 -7.49
N GLU A 28 1.97 -13.10 -7.32
CA GLU A 28 2.30 -13.97 -8.46
C GLU A 28 1.10 -14.20 -9.36
N THR A 29 -0.08 -14.30 -8.79
CA THR A 29 -1.30 -14.61 -9.53
C THR A 29 -2.03 -13.37 -10.04
N THR A 30 -1.56 -12.19 -9.71
CA THR A 30 -2.16 -10.93 -10.17
C THR A 30 -1.51 -10.49 -11.47
N THR A 31 -2.33 -10.04 -12.42
CA THR A 31 -1.85 -9.50 -13.69
C THR A 31 -2.24 -8.03 -13.82
N MET A 32 -1.56 -7.31 -14.71
CA MET A 32 -1.93 -5.92 -15.01
C MET A 32 -3.36 -5.84 -15.54
N LYS A 33 -3.81 -6.86 -16.26
CA LYS A 33 -5.18 -6.95 -16.73
C LYS A 33 -6.18 -7.02 -15.60
N ASP A 34 -5.87 -7.82 -14.57
CA ASP A 34 -6.71 -7.92 -13.38
C ASP A 34 -6.86 -6.58 -12.69
N ILE A 35 -5.76 -5.86 -12.56
CA ILE A 35 -5.75 -4.54 -11.92
C ILE A 35 -6.56 -3.54 -12.74
N ALA A 36 -6.36 -3.52 -14.06
CA ALA A 36 -7.11 -2.63 -14.93
C ALA A 36 -8.61 -2.89 -14.85
N LYS A 37 -8.99 -4.15 -14.86
CA LYS A 37 -10.40 -4.53 -14.75
C LYS A 37 -11.00 -4.06 -13.44
N ALA A 38 -10.29 -4.27 -12.34
CA ALA A 38 -10.76 -3.85 -11.02
C ALA A 38 -10.84 -2.33 -10.90
N ALA A 39 -9.94 -1.61 -11.56
CA ALA A 39 -9.92 -0.15 -11.56
C ALA A 39 -10.88 0.45 -12.59
N ASP A 40 -11.55 -0.39 -13.38
CA ASP A 40 -12.45 0.03 -14.44
C ASP A 40 -11.76 0.93 -15.46
N VAL A 41 -10.58 0.52 -15.89
CA VAL A 41 -9.81 1.20 -16.95
C VAL A 41 -9.29 0.18 -17.93
N VAL A 42 -8.86 0.65 -19.10
CA VAL A 42 -8.20 -0.22 -20.06
C VAL A 42 -6.77 -0.52 -19.61
N PRO A 43 -6.23 -1.72 -19.93
CA PRO A 43 -4.86 -2.06 -19.52
C PRO A 43 -3.82 -1.06 -19.98
N GLY A 44 -4.01 -0.45 -21.16
CA GLY A 44 -3.09 0.57 -21.66
C GLY A 44 -2.90 1.73 -20.72
N LEU A 45 -3.94 2.09 -19.97
CA LEU A 45 -3.83 3.18 -19.02
C LEU A 45 -2.93 2.79 -17.84
N CYS A 46 -3.02 1.55 -17.37
CA CYS A 46 -2.12 1.08 -16.32
C CYS A 46 -0.67 1.10 -16.80
N TYR A 47 -0.43 0.66 -18.03
CA TYR A 47 0.91 0.69 -18.62
C TYR A 47 1.40 2.09 -18.92
N HIS A 48 0.50 3.04 -19.03
CA HIS A 48 0.88 4.43 -19.19
C HIS A 48 1.59 4.96 -17.93
N TYR A 49 1.14 4.53 -16.76
CA TYR A 49 1.70 4.98 -15.49
C TYR A 49 2.78 4.05 -14.94
N PHE A 50 2.70 2.76 -15.21
CA PHE A 50 3.61 1.77 -14.64
C PHE A 50 4.07 0.82 -15.73
N LYS A 51 5.37 0.67 -15.82
CA LYS A 51 6.01 -0.12 -16.85
C LYS A 51 5.56 -1.58 -16.81
N ASN A 52 5.42 -2.13 -15.61
CA ASN A 52 5.02 -3.52 -15.42
C ASN A 52 4.43 -3.71 -14.02
N LYS A 53 4.00 -4.92 -13.74
CA LYS A 53 3.40 -5.28 -12.46
C LYS A 53 4.34 -5.00 -11.29
N HIS A 54 5.61 -5.31 -11.47
CA HIS A 54 6.61 -5.13 -10.41
C HIS A 54 6.76 -3.66 -10.04
N GLU A 55 6.83 -2.78 -11.03
CA GLU A 55 6.94 -1.33 -10.76
C GLU A 55 5.72 -0.81 -10.01
N LEU A 56 4.53 -1.26 -10.40
CA LEU A 56 3.30 -0.89 -9.70
C LEU A 56 3.32 -1.41 -8.26
N TYR A 57 3.76 -2.66 -8.07
CA TYR A 57 3.87 -3.26 -6.76
C TYR A 57 4.85 -2.49 -5.86
N GLU A 58 6.03 -2.16 -6.38
CA GLU A 58 7.02 -1.38 -5.63
C GLU A 58 6.49 -0.01 -5.23
N THR A 59 5.80 0.65 -6.15
CA THR A 59 5.20 1.95 -5.85
C THR A 59 4.18 1.84 -4.73
N ALA A 60 3.32 0.83 -4.80
CA ALA A 60 2.28 0.61 -3.78
C ALA A 60 2.89 0.28 -2.42
N VAL A 61 3.89 -0.60 -2.40
CA VAL A 61 4.59 -0.98 -1.15
C VAL A 61 5.31 0.22 -0.54
N THR A 62 5.96 1.02 -1.38
CA THR A 62 6.66 2.22 -0.91
C THR A 62 5.68 3.21 -0.28
N GLN A 63 4.53 3.42 -0.92
CA GLN A 63 3.50 4.29 -0.37
C GLN A 63 2.99 3.77 0.96
N TYR A 64 2.73 2.47 1.04
CA TYR A 64 2.24 1.86 2.29
C TYR A 64 3.26 2.02 3.40
N ALA A 65 4.52 1.72 3.12
CA ALA A 65 5.59 1.87 4.12
C ALA A 65 5.71 3.31 4.61
N LYS A 66 5.59 4.26 3.70
CA LYS A 66 5.64 5.69 4.03
C LYS A 66 4.46 6.09 4.92
N GLU A 67 3.26 5.65 4.59
CA GLU A 67 2.07 5.92 5.39
C GLU A 67 2.19 5.31 6.78
N CYS A 68 2.74 4.11 6.89
CA CYS A 68 2.94 3.45 8.17
C CYS A 68 4.00 4.13 9.02
N SER A 69 5.04 4.70 8.40
CA SER A 69 6.14 5.32 9.14
C SER A 69 5.80 6.73 9.63
N GLU A 70 4.86 7.40 8.99
CA GLU A 70 4.51 8.77 9.34
C GLU A 70 4.12 8.95 10.81
N PRO A 71 3.21 8.12 11.37
CA PRO A 71 2.89 8.22 12.79
C PRO A 71 4.09 7.99 13.69
N PHE A 72 5.00 7.11 13.30
CA PHE A 72 6.22 6.85 14.06
C PHE A 72 7.13 8.07 14.05
N LEU A 73 7.27 8.73 12.91
CA LEU A 73 8.09 9.94 12.81
C LEU A 73 7.54 11.05 13.70
N ILE A 74 6.22 11.19 13.76
CA ILE A 74 5.58 12.16 14.64
C ILE A 74 5.88 11.83 16.10
N LEU A 75 5.80 10.56 16.48
CA LEU A 75 6.12 10.12 17.84
C LEU A 75 7.57 10.41 18.20
N PHE A 76 8.50 10.07 17.29
CA PHE A 76 9.92 10.27 17.54
C PHE A 76 10.31 11.75 17.61
N SER A 77 9.52 12.63 17.03
CA SER A 77 9.78 14.08 17.14
C SER A 77 9.50 14.63 18.54
N LYS A 78 8.78 13.85 19.37
CA LYS A 78 8.50 14.22 20.75
C LYS A 78 9.49 13.54 21.67
N ILE A 79 10.61 14.18 21.89
CA ILE A 79 11.80 13.60 22.52
C ILE A 79 11.66 13.34 24.02
N ASP A 80 10.62 13.84 24.66
CA ASP A 80 10.46 13.79 26.12
C ASP A 80 9.93 12.48 26.65
N LEU A 81 9.62 11.52 25.79
CA LEU A 81 9.05 10.24 26.20
C LEU A 81 10.13 9.25 26.56
N SER A 82 9.89 8.48 27.64
CA SER A 82 10.75 7.37 27.95
C SER A 82 10.64 6.28 26.88
N LEU A 83 11.65 5.41 26.83
CA LEU A 83 11.65 4.30 25.86
C LEU A 83 10.40 3.45 26.00
N ASP A 84 9.98 3.15 27.24
CA ASP A 84 8.77 2.38 27.49
C ASP A 84 7.53 3.04 26.92
N GLU A 85 7.41 4.34 27.12
CA GLU A 85 6.27 5.11 26.60
C GLU A 85 6.26 5.11 25.07
N ILE A 86 7.43 5.25 24.48
CA ILE A 86 7.57 5.22 23.01
C ILE A 86 7.10 3.85 22.49
N ILE A 87 7.57 2.78 23.09
CA ILE A 87 7.20 1.42 22.67
C ILE A 87 5.70 1.19 22.80
N LYS A 88 5.10 1.63 23.90
CA LYS A 88 3.66 1.49 24.12
C LYS A 88 2.86 2.26 23.08
N LYS A 89 3.28 3.47 22.76
CA LYS A 89 2.61 4.31 21.78
C LYS A 89 2.77 3.75 20.37
N LEU A 90 3.94 3.25 20.03
CA LEU A 90 4.18 2.59 18.75
C LEU A 90 3.28 1.38 18.57
N ARG A 91 3.17 0.56 19.60
CA ARG A 91 2.31 -0.61 19.56
C ARG A 91 0.85 -0.22 19.32
N ARG A 92 0.38 0.81 20.01
CA ARG A 92 -0.99 1.30 19.85
C ARG A 92 -1.24 1.80 18.43
N VAL A 93 -0.31 2.56 17.88
CA VAL A 93 -0.42 3.08 16.52
C VAL A 93 -0.46 1.93 15.52
N MET A 94 0.37 0.91 15.70
CA MET A 94 0.37 -0.25 14.81
C MET A 94 -0.97 -0.99 14.85
N ILE A 95 -1.50 -1.22 16.04
CA ILE A 95 -2.78 -1.92 16.19
C ILE A 95 -3.91 -1.12 15.53
N GLN A 96 -3.99 0.18 15.81
CA GLN A 96 -4.99 1.03 15.19
C GLN A 96 -4.83 1.11 13.68
N GLY A 97 -3.58 1.19 13.23
CA GLY A 97 -3.27 1.21 11.81
C GLY A 97 -3.76 -0.04 11.12
N GLU A 98 -3.48 -1.20 11.69
CA GLU A 98 -3.91 -2.47 11.12
C GLU A 98 -5.42 -2.56 11.03
N GLU A 99 -6.14 -2.09 12.04
CA GLU A 99 -7.59 -2.16 12.05
C GLU A 99 -8.26 -1.23 11.05
N ASN A 100 -7.67 -0.08 10.80
CA ASN A 100 -8.28 0.97 10.01
C ASN A 100 -7.70 1.16 8.62
N TYR A 101 -6.57 0.53 8.33
CA TYR A 101 -5.90 0.71 7.05
C TYR A 101 -6.59 -0.07 5.95
N LYS A 102 -6.68 0.55 4.78
CA LYS A 102 -7.16 -0.11 3.57
C LYS A 102 -6.26 -1.26 3.14
N TYR A 103 -5.04 -1.32 3.66
CA TYR A 103 -4.05 -2.34 3.32
C TYR A 103 -4.04 -3.53 4.28
N LYS A 104 -4.95 -3.59 5.23
CA LYS A 104 -4.98 -4.68 6.20
C LYS A 104 -5.01 -6.04 5.55
N LYS A 105 -5.87 -6.21 4.56
CA LYS A 105 -5.99 -7.49 3.85
C LYS A 105 -4.68 -7.89 3.17
N PHE A 106 -3.99 -6.90 2.58
CA PHE A 106 -2.70 -7.14 1.96
C PHE A 106 -1.68 -7.62 2.98
N PHE A 107 -1.62 -6.95 4.13
CA PHE A 107 -0.68 -7.27 5.19
C PHE A 107 -0.90 -8.67 5.76
N ASP A 108 -2.17 -9.07 5.88
CA ASP A 108 -2.53 -10.34 6.50
C ASP A 108 -2.36 -11.55 5.57
N LYS A 109 -2.17 -11.35 4.27
CA LYS A 109 -2.03 -12.44 3.33
C LYS A 109 -0.63 -13.06 3.40
N THR A 110 -0.60 -14.38 3.62
CA THR A 110 0.67 -15.09 3.69
C THR A 110 1.36 -15.23 2.35
N ASP A 111 0.61 -15.23 1.28
CA ASP A 111 1.18 -15.33 -0.07
C ASP A 111 1.81 -14.01 -0.55
N ASN A 112 1.76 -12.97 0.27
CA ASN A 112 2.47 -11.72 0.02
C ASN A 112 3.79 -11.67 0.77
N GLU A 113 4.52 -12.75 0.78
CA GLU A 113 5.80 -12.86 1.48
C GLU A 113 6.83 -11.83 1.02
N ILE A 114 6.83 -11.49 -0.27
CA ILE A 114 7.76 -10.49 -0.81
C ILE A 114 7.54 -9.15 -0.11
N PHE A 115 6.27 -8.78 0.07
CA PHE A 115 5.91 -7.57 0.78
C PHE A 115 6.45 -7.59 2.22
N HIS A 116 6.22 -8.69 2.92
CA HIS A 116 6.68 -8.84 4.30
C HIS A 116 8.19 -8.75 4.39
N LYS A 117 8.90 -9.37 3.45
CA LYS A 117 10.36 -9.31 3.42
C LYS A 117 10.88 -7.90 3.19
N GLN A 118 10.18 -7.10 2.38
CA GLN A 118 10.58 -5.72 2.15
C GLN A 118 10.42 -4.83 3.37
N LEU A 119 9.52 -5.18 4.27
CA LEU A 119 9.31 -4.45 5.53
C LEU A 119 10.23 -4.93 6.64
N GLU A 120 10.88 -6.08 6.48
CA GLU A 120 11.88 -6.57 7.42
C GLU A 120 13.24 -6.00 7.04
N PHE A 121 13.92 -5.42 7.97
CA PHE A 121 15.23 -4.84 7.71
C PHE A 121 16.32 -5.56 8.45
#